data_b2c214248efe97f87bc318d1ac158199
#
_entry.id   b2c214248efe97f87bc318d1ac158199
#
_cell.length_a   1.000
_cell.length_b   1.000
_cell.length_c   1.000
_cell.angle_alpha   90.00
_cell.angle_beta   90.00
_cell.angle_gamma   90.00
#
_symmetry.space_group_name_H-M   'P 1'
#
loop_
_entity.id
_entity.type
_entity.pdbx_description
1 polymer ?
#
loop_
_entity_poly.entity_id
_entity_poly.type
_entity_poly.pdbx_seq_one_letter_code
_entity_poly.pdbx_strand_id
1 'polypeptide(L)'
;MTSPATAIRVDLQLIADMIEPASRVLDVGCGDGALLDYLVQFKQVTGRGIELSSDGVNACVAAGLSVIQGDADTDLFDYPDRAFDYVVLSQTLQAMRAPRTTLAQLLRIGRHAIVSMPNFAHWRLRWRLLTEGRMPLSDVLPHPWYDSPNIHLCSIRDFVSLCDALGARIERGLFLDQNGTPRRLGHGLTLANLLGEQAVFLLCRDDGGVGGSDEGGTG
;
A
#
# COMPACT_ATOMS: atom_id res chain seq x y z
N MET A 1 -9.46 -0.67 -32.61
CA MET A 1 -10.02 -1.83 -31.88
C MET A 1 -9.58 -1.68 -30.43
N THR A 2 -10.44 -1.14 -29.57
CA THR A 2 -10.19 -1.01 -28.14
C THR A 2 -10.22 -2.37 -27.52
N SER A 3 -9.06 -2.87 -27.04
CA SER A 3 -9.01 -4.04 -26.14
C SER A 3 -9.95 -3.77 -24.95
N PRO A 4 -10.69 -4.78 -24.48
CA PRO A 4 -11.48 -4.62 -23.27
C PRO A 4 -10.53 -4.23 -22.15
N ALA A 5 -10.85 -3.15 -21.43
CA ALA A 5 -10.10 -2.73 -20.26
C ALA A 5 -9.92 -3.96 -19.37
N THR A 6 -8.70 -4.40 -19.19
CA THR A 6 -8.38 -5.54 -18.33
C THR A 6 -8.85 -5.17 -16.94
N ALA A 7 -9.90 -5.85 -16.47
CA ALA A 7 -10.47 -5.59 -15.15
C ALA A 7 -9.42 -6.01 -14.11
N ILE A 8 -8.74 -5.03 -13.52
CA ILE A 8 -7.86 -5.27 -12.38
C ILE A 8 -8.67 -5.46 -11.10
N ARG A 9 -8.08 -6.08 -10.09
CA ARG A 9 -8.71 -6.26 -8.77
C ARG A 9 -9.18 -4.92 -8.19
N VAL A 10 -10.26 -4.95 -7.41
CA VAL A 10 -10.88 -3.74 -6.86
C VAL A 10 -9.91 -2.91 -6.01
N ASP A 11 -9.06 -3.56 -5.22
CA ASP A 11 -8.02 -2.87 -4.42
C ASP A 11 -7.01 -2.14 -5.29
N LEU A 12 -6.58 -2.73 -6.42
CA LEU A 12 -5.68 -2.09 -7.37
C LEU A 12 -6.36 -0.91 -8.09
N GLN A 13 -7.66 -1.03 -8.39
CA GLN A 13 -8.44 0.08 -8.94
C GLN A 13 -8.49 1.26 -7.97
N LEU A 14 -8.71 1.01 -6.68
CA LEU A 14 -8.70 2.06 -5.66
C LEU A 14 -7.34 2.74 -5.53
N ILE A 15 -6.25 1.97 -5.62
CA ILE A 15 -4.88 2.51 -5.66
C ILE A 15 -4.73 3.40 -6.90
N ALA A 16 -5.12 2.89 -8.06
CA ALA A 16 -5.02 3.64 -9.32
C ALA A 16 -5.82 4.96 -9.26
N ASP A 17 -7.00 4.96 -8.63
CA ASP A 17 -7.84 6.17 -8.48
C ASP A 17 -7.23 7.23 -7.55
N MET A 18 -6.22 6.88 -6.76
CA MET A 18 -5.47 7.82 -5.91
C MET A 18 -4.26 8.42 -6.61
N ILE A 19 -3.84 7.88 -7.75
CA ILE A 19 -2.64 8.30 -8.49
C ILE A 19 -3.05 9.28 -9.59
N GLU A 20 -2.39 10.43 -9.65
CA GLU A 20 -2.62 11.43 -10.71
C GLU A 20 -1.99 10.96 -12.03
N PRO A 21 -2.61 11.32 -13.18
CA PRO A 21 -2.03 11.03 -14.49
C PRO A 21 -0.64 11.68 -14.68
N ALA A 22 0.19 11.06 -15.53
CA ALA A 22 1.52 11.53 -15.91
C ALA A 22 2.52 11.65 -14.74
N SER A 23 2.22 11.07 -13.58
CA SER A 23 3.11 11.06 -12.41
C SER A 23 4.21 9.98 -12.52
N ARG A 24 5.24 10.12 -11.69
CA ARG A 24 6.29 9.10 -11.52
C ARG A 24 5.88 8.17 -10.39
N VAL A 25 5.78 6.89 -10.68
CA VAL A 25 5.32 5.87 -9.74
C VAL A 25 6.38 4.79 -9.55
N LEU A 26 6.66 4.44 -8.29
CA LEU A 26 7.41 3.24 -7.92
C LEU A 26 6.43 2.23 -7.30
N ASP A 27 6.32 1.05 -7.88
CA ASP A 27 5.52 -0.06 -7.34
C ASP A 27 6.45 -1.06 -6.68
N VAL A 28 6.35 -1.19 -5.35
CA VAL A 28 7.22 -2.02 -4.51
C VAL A 28 6.54 -3.36 -4.24
N GLY A 29 7.18 -4.46 -4.68
CA GLY A 29 6.56 -5.78 -4.72
C GLY A 29 5.47 -5.83 -5.80
N CYS A 30 5.82 -5.43 -7.03
CA CYS A 30 4.86 -5.26 -8.12
C CYS A 30 4.27 -6.58 -8.65
N GLY A 31 4.77 -7.74 -8.21
CA GLY A 31 4.29 -9.04 -8.64
C GLY A 31 4.36 -9.24 -10.15
N ASP A 32 3.25 -9.56 -10.77
CA ASP A 32 3.11 -9.71 -12.22
C ASP A 32 2.99 -8.39 -13.01
N GLY A 33 3.01 -7.26 -12.30
CA GLY A 33 2.94 -5.92 -12.88
C GLY A 33 1.54 -5.43 -13.24
N ALA A 34 0.47 -6.10 -12.81
CA ALA A 34 -0.91 -5.77 -13.20
C ALA A 34 -1.29 -4.31 -12.88
N LEU A 35 -0.89 -3.78 -11.71
CA LEU A 35 -1.11 -2.38 -11.36
C LEU A 35 -0.30 -1.45 -12.26
N LEU A 36 0.98 -1.75 -12.42
CA LEU A 36 1.91 -0.92 -13.16
C LEU A 36 1.51 -0.81 -14.64
N ASP A 37 1.12 -1.94 -15.26
CA ASP A 37 0.60 -2.00 -16.63
C ASP A 37 -0.65 -1.12 -16.78
N TYR A 38 -1.61 -1.26 -15.87
CA TYR A 38 -2.81 -0.42 -15.87
C TYR A 38 -2.48 1.07 -15.78
N LEU A 39 -1.57 1.46 -14.87
CA LEU A 39 -1.18 2.86 -14.68
C LEU A 39 -0.46 3.43 -15.90
N VAL A 40 0.42 2.67 -16.53
CA VAL A 40 1.12 3.08 -17.74
C VAL A 40 0.14 3.26 -18.90
N GLN A 41 -0.75 2.29 -19.12
CA GLN A 41 -1.69 2.30 -20.26
C GLN A 41 -2.77 3.37 -20.12
N PHE A 42 -3.37 3.53 -18.94
CA PHE A 42 -4.58 4.36 -18.76
C PHE A 42 -4.31 5.71 -18.11
N LYS A 43 -3.20 5.85 -17.39
CA LYS A 43 -2.84 7.11 -16.71
C LYS A 43 -1.54 7.74 -17.21
N GLN A 44 -0.86 7.11 -18.19
CA GLN A 44 0.37 7.63 -18.78
C GLN A 44 1.46 7.93 -17.74
N VAL A 45 1.52 7.14 -16.66
CA VAL A 45 2.53 7.31 -15.61
C VAL A 45 3.90 6.86 -16.11
N THR A 46 4.96 7.47 -15.60
CA THR A 46 6.31 6.92 -15.71
C THR A 46 6.51 5.91 -14.57
N GLY A 47 6.18 4.65 -14.85
CA GLY A 47 6.17 3.58 -13.85
C GLY A 47 7.51 2.85 -13.76
N ARG A 48 7.91 2.51 -12.54
CA ARG A 48 9.00 1.57 -12.23
C ARG A 48 8.52 0.57 -11.19
N GLY A 49 8.98 -0.67 -11.30
CA GLY A 49 8.71 -1.71 -10.30
C GLY A 49 9.99 -2.24 -9.67
N ILE A 50 9.86 -2.71 -8.43
CA ILE A 50 10.85 -3.56 -7.76
C ILE A 50 10.13 -4.84 -7.32
N GLU A 51 10.71 -6.00 -7.64
CA GLU A 51 10.11 -7.30 -7.35
C GLU A 51 11.19 -8.30 -6.95
N LEU A 52 10.93 -9.06 -5.90
CA LEU A 52 11.86 -10.06 -5.37
C LEU A 52 11.89 -11.32 -6.22
N SER A 53 10.73 -11.77 -6.68
CA SER A 53 10.56 -13.00 -7.44
C SER A 53 11.04 -12.84 -8.89
N SER A 54 11.92 -13.71 -9.34
CA SER A 54 12.34 -13.76 -10.75
C SER A 54 11.16 -14.03 -11.70
N ASP A 55 10.15 -14.80 -11.26
CA ASP A 55 8.97 -15.07 -12.09
C ASP A 55 8.12 -13.81 -12.27
N GLY A 56 7.96 -13.01 -11.21
CA GLY A 56 7.29 -11.71 -11.27
C GLY A 56 8.04 -10.73 -12.19
N VAL A 57 9.35 -10.62 -12.03
CA VAL A 57 10.19 -9.79 -12.90
C VAL A 57 10.06 -10.20 -14.37
N ASN A 58 10.11 -11.51 -14.67
CA ASN A 58 9.97 -12.02 -16.03
C ASN A 58 8.59 -11.70 -16.63
N ALA A 59 7.51 -11.80 -15.82
CA ALA A 59 6.17 -11.44 -16.26
C ALA A 59 6.08 -9.95 -16.60
N CYS A 60 6.61 -9.08 -15.75
CA CYS A 60 6.67 -7.63 -15.98
C CYS A 60 7.47 -7.27 -17.25
N VAL A 61 8.64 -7.87 -17.43
CA VAL A 61 9.48 -7.64 -18.61
C VAL A 61 8.78 -8.11 -19.89
N ALA A 62 8.10 -9.26 -19.84
CA ALA A 62 7.30 -9.75 -20.97
C ALA A 62 6.14 -8.80 -21.34
N ALA A 63 5.59 -8.08 -20.35
CA ALA A 63 4.59 -7.02 -20.54
C ALA A 63 5.21 -5.68 -20.98
N GLY A 64 6.53 -5.56 -21.11
CA GLY A 64 7.22 -4.34 -21.51
C GLY A 64 7.35 -3.30 -20.39
N LEU A 65 7.19 -3.70 -19.14
CA LEU A 65 7.29 -2.84 -17.97
C LEU A 65 8.75 -2.65 -17.50
N SER A 66 9.03 -1.49 -16.91
CA SER A 66 10.35 -1.19 -16.34
C SER A 66 10.41 -1.69 -14.90
N VAL A 67 10.96 -2.88 -14.69
CA VAL A 67 11.05 -3.53 -13.38
C VAL A 67 12.48 -4.01 -13.14
N ILE A 68 12.93 -3.90 -11.89
CA ILE A 68 14.21 -4.47 -11.43
C ILE A 68 13.94 -5.59 -10.43
N GLN A 69 14.79 -6.60 -10.45
CA GLN A 69 14.81 -7.60 -9.38
C GLN A 69 15.52 -7.03 -8.17
N GLY A 70 14.85 -7.06 -7.01
CA GLY A 70 15.43 -6.52 -5.78
C GLY A 70 14.62 -6.87 -4.54
N ASP A 71 15.28 -6.76 -3.37
CA ASP A 71 14.67 -6.94 -2.06
C ASP A 71 14.30 -5.57 -1.47
N ALA A 72 13.01 -5.31 -1.34
CA ALA A 72 12.51 -4.03 -0.80
C ALA A 72 12.98 -3.75 0.64
N ASP A 73 13.29 -4.77 1.43
CA ASP A 73 13.83 -4.58 2.78
C ASP A 73 15.24 -3.96 2.79
N THR A 74 16.00 -4.09 1.70
CA THR A 74 17.39 -3.60 1.58
C THR A 74 17.53 -2.49 0.54
N ASP A 75 16.91 -2.64 -0.62
CA ASP A 75 17.25 -1.84 -1.80
C ASP A 75 16.52 -0.49 -1.83
N LEU A 76 15.49 -0.30 -1.00
CA LEU A 76 14.82 1.00 -0.87
C LEU A 76 15.73 2.10 -0.33
N PHE A 77 16.80 1.76 0.40
CA PHE A 77 17.75 2.73 0.92
C PHE A 77 18.56 3.43 -0.17
N ASP A 78 18.72 2.80 -1.34
CA ASP A 78 19.50 3.31 -2.46
C ASP A 78 18.74 4.36 -3.30
N TYR A 79 17.42 4.47 -3.10
CA TYR A 79 16.61 5.47 -3.80
C TYR A 79 16.78 6.86 -3.20
N PRO A 80 16.89 7.91 -4.05
CA PRO A 80 16.94 9.29 -3.58
C PRO A 80 15.63 9.72 -2.92
N ASP A 81 15.72 10.72 -2.05
CA ASP A 81 14.56 11.36 -1.44
C ASP A 81 13.67 11.99 -2.53
N ARG A 82 12.34 11.84 -2.40
CA ARG A 82 11.34 12.45 -3.31
C ARG A 82 11.59 12.15 -4.79
N ALA A 83 12.20 10.98 -5.09
CA ALA A 83 12.45 10.55 -6.47
C ALA A 83 11.17 10.26 -7.25
N PHE A 84 10.09 9.93 -6.56
CA PHE A 84 8.78 9.60 -7.14
C PHE A 84 7.68 10.50 -6.57
N ASP A 85 6.61 10.66 -7.36
CA ASP A 85 5.43 11.37 -6.91
C ASP A 85 4.56 10.44 -6.04
N TYR A 86 4.50 9.14 -6.40
CA TYR A 86 3.85 8.09 -5.62
C TYR A 86 4.76 6.87 -5.48
N VAL A 87 4.80 6.30 -4.28
CA VAL A 87 5.38 4.98 -4.02
C VAL A 87 4.27 4.07 -3.51
N VAL A 88 4.06 2.96 -4.18
CA VAL A 88 2.98 2.02 -3.86
C VAL A 88 3.57 0.78 -3.20
N LEU A 89 2.90 0.27 -2.17
CA LEU A 89 3.15 -1.02 -1.54
C LEU A 89 1.81 -1.74 -1.36
N SER A 90 1.48 -2.58 -2.34
CA SER A 90 0.19 -3.26 -2.38
C SER A 90 0.29 -4.65 -1.76
N GLN A 91 -0.47 -4.91 -0.69
CA GLN A 91 -0.58 -6.22 -0.02
C GLN A 91 0.77 -6.85 0.38
N THR A 92 1.78 -6.03 0.63
CA THR A 92 3.16 -6.50 0.83
C THR A 92 3.72 -6.12 2.20
N LEU A 93 3.20 -5.07 2.86
CA LEU A 93 3.74 -4.55 4.12
C LEU A 93 3.85 -5.64 5.22
N GLN A 94 2.87 -6.52 5.31
CA GLN A 94 2.81 -7.60 6.29
C GLN A 94 3.83 -8.72 6.01
N ALA A 95 4.42 -8.75 4.82
CA ALA A 95 5.47 -9.69 4.44
C ALA A 95 6.89 -9.11 4.61
N MET A 96 7.02 -7.80 4.83
CA MET A 96 8.31 -7.13 5.07
C MET A 96 8.90 -7.56 6.42
N ARG A 97 10.23 -7.67 6.49
CA ARG A 97 10.95 -8.00 7.74
C ARG A 97 10.89 -6.85 8.74
N ALA A 98 10.93 -5.60 8.25
CA ALA A 98 10.91 -4.38 9.05
C ALA A 98 9.86 -3.37 8.58
N PRO A 99 8.54 -3.62 8.77
CA PRO A 99 7.45 -2.82 8.22
C PRO A 99 7.54 -1.33 8.58
N ARG A 100 7.99 -1.00 9.81
CA ARG A 100 8.20 0.37 10.25
C ARG A 100 9.27 1.09 9.40
N THR A 101 10.39 0.43 9.16
CA THR A 101 11.49 0.97 8.36
C THR A 101 11.08 1.08 6.91
N THR A 102 10.43 0.05 6.37
CA THR A 102 9.91 0.06 5.00
C THR A 102 8.96 1.23 4.79
N LEU A 103 7.97 1.43 5.66
CA LEU A 103 7.03 2.56 5.56
C LEU A 103 7.73 3.92 5.62
N ALA A 104 8.75 4.06 6.48
CA ALA A 104 9.55 5.28 6.55
C ALA A 104 10.32 5.55 5.25
N GLN A 105 10.83 4.48 4.58
CA GLN A 105 11.49 4.61 3.28
C GLN A 105 10.49 4.98 2.17
N LEU A 106 9.29 4.41 2.14
CA LEU A 106 8.25 4.81 1.17
C LEU A 106 7.94 6.31 1.28
N LEU A 107 7.77 6.81 2.51
CA LEU A 107 7.50 8.23 2.81
C LEU A 107 8.70 9.15 2.52
N ARG A 108 9.93 8.62 2.49
CA ARG A 108 11.13 9.35 2.10
C ARG A 108 11.26 9.46 0.58
N ILE A 109 11.07 8.33 -0.10
CA ILE A 109 11.27 8.18 -1.56
C ILE A 109 10.17 8.86 -2.35
N GLY A 110 8.91 8.76 -1.88
CA GLY A 110 7.74 9.34 -2.51
C GLY A 110 7.30 10.66 -1.88
N ARG A 111 6.64 11.50 -2.66
CA ARG A 111 5.83 12.61 -2.12
C ARG A 111 4.62 12.07 -1.40
N HIS A 112 4.03 11.00 -1.95
CA HIS A 112 2.94 10.25 -1.38
C HIS A 112 3.32 8.76 -1.32
N ALA A 113 2.89 8.07 -0.28
CA ALA A 113 2.94 6.62 -0.20
C ALA A 113 1.52 6.05 -0.22
N ILE A 114 1.29 5.02 -1.05
CA ILE A 114 0.02 4.30 -1.06
C ILE A 114 0.28 2.89 -0.55
N VAL A 115 -0.43 2.52 0.52
CA VAL A 115 -0.28 1.21 1.14
C VAL A 115 -1.61 0.51 1.19
N SER A 116 -1.67 -0.72 0.70
CA SER A 116 -2.80 -1.60 0.93
C SER A 116 -2.42 -2.80 1.77
N MET A 117 -3.34 -3.27 2.60
CA MET A 117 -3.07 -4.37 3.53
C MET A 117 -4.34 -5.13 3.92
N PRO A 118 -4.24 -6.44 4.22
CA PRO A 118 -5.32 -7.20 4.80
C PRO A 118 -5.54 -6.79 6.26
N ASN A 119 -6.77 -6.87 6.74
CA ASN A 119 -7.13 -6.56 8.11
C ASN A 119 -7.33 -7.85 8.94
N PHE A 120 -6.36 -8.19 9.76
CA PHE A 120 -6.45 -9.35 10.65
C PHE A 120 -7.49 -9.18 11.77
N ALA A 121 -7.97 -7.96 12.01
CA ALA A 121 -8.97 -7.69 13.03
C ALA A 121 -10.43 -7.75 12.52
N HIS A 122 -10.67 -8.24 11.29
CA HIS A 122 -12.01 -8.43 10.77
C HIS A 122 -12.84 -9.36 11.67
N TRP A 123 -14.13 -9.06 11.89
CA TRP A 123 -14.98 -9.76 12.87
C TRP A 123 -15.06 -11.27 12.65
N ARG A 124 -15.05 -11.75 11.39
CA ARG A 124 -15.07 -13.20 11.07
C ARG A 124 -13.81 -13.91 11.55
N LEU A 125 -12.64 -13.26 11.40
CA LEU A 125 -11.38 -13.83 11.87
C LEU A 125 -11.35 -13.92 13.40
N ARG A 126 -11.83 -12.85 14.07
CA ARG A 126 -11.98 -12.85 15.55
C ARG A 126 -12.93 -13.92 16.01
N TRP A 127 -14.07 -14.07 15.35
CA TRP A 127 -15.07 -15.07 15.71
C TRP A 127 -14.52 -16.49 15.55
N ARG A 128 -13.89 -16.79 14.42
CA ARG A 128 -13.25 -18.10 14.20
C ARG A 128 -12.17 -18.40 15.25
N LEU A 129 -11.29 -17.42 15.51
CA LEU A 129 -10.25 -17.58 16.54
C LEU A 129 -10.88 -17.86 17.91
N LEU A 130 -11.97 -17.16 18.28
CA LEU A 130 -12.67 -17.33 19.55
C LEU A 130 -13.35 -18.70 19.66
N THR A 131 -13.99 -19.17 18.61
CA THR A 131 -14.82 -20.39 18.63
C THR A 131 -14.03 -21.66 18.33
N GLU A 132 -13.06 -21.59 17.44
CA GLU A 132 -12.30 -22.76 16.97
C GLU A 132 -10.92 -22.88 17.64
N GLY A 133 -10.40 -21.78 18.23
CA GLY A 133 -9.04 -21.74 18.81
C GLY A 133 -7.92 -21.98 17.78
N ARG A 134 -8.19 -21.74 16.49
CA ARG A 134 -7.26 -21.93 15.38
C ARG A 134 -7.04 -20.64 14.62
N MET A 135 -5.83 -20.47 14.05
CA MET A 135 -5.57 -19.35 13.14
C MET A 135 -6.53 -19.42 11.95
N PRO A 136 -7.31 -18.36 11.73
CA PRO A 136 -8.35 -18.36 10.70
C PRO A 136 -7.76 -18.22 9.32
N LEU A 137 -8.39 -18.87 8.33
CA LEU A 137 -8.16 -18.67 6.91
C LEU A 137 -9.31 -17.83 6.33
N SER A 138 -9.00 -17.03 5.31
CA SER A 138 -9.98 -16.26 4.55
C SER A 138 -9.50 -16.08 3.10
N ASP A 139 -10.34 -15.52 2.24
CA ASP A 139 -9.96 -15.23 0.85
C ASP A 139 -8.78 -14.24 0.77
N VAL A 140 -8.64 -13.38 1.77
CA VAL A 140 -7.53 -12.41 1.89
C VAL A 140 -6.30 -13.02 2.56
N LEU A 141 -6.49 -14.09 3.33
CA LEU A 141 -5.46 -14.82 4.08
C LEU A 141 -5.58 -16.32 3.78
N PRO A 142 -5.25 -16.75 2.54
CA PRO A 142 -5.54 -18.11 2.08
C PRO A 142 -4.54 -19.16 2.60
N HIS A 143 -3.41 -18.71 3.14
CA HIS A 143 -2.32 -19.61 3.54
C HIS A 143 -2.42 -20.02 5.01
N PRO A 144 -2.12 -21.29 5.35
CA PRO A 144 -1.99 -21.72 6.74
C PRO A 144 -0.84 -20.97 7.43
N TRP A 145 -0.91 -20.84 8.75
CA TRP A 145 0.02 -20.04 9.54
C TRP A 145 1.50 -20.43 9.36
N TYR A 146 1.77 -21.70 9.07
CA TYR A 146 3.13 -22.24 8.90
C TYR A 146 3.68 -22.09 7.47
N ASP A 147 2.84 -21.67 6.51
CA ASP A 147 3.19 -21.52 5.08
C ASP A 147 2.77 -20.15 4.53
N SER A 148 2.52 -19.21 5.43
CA SER A 148 2.07 -17.87 5.08
C SER A 148 3.25 -16.94 4.80
N PRO A 149 3.24 -16.18 3.69
CA PRO A 149 4.20 -15.11 3.47
C PRO A 149 4.00 -13.94 4.44
N ASN A 150 2.83 -13.86 5.10
CA ASN A 150 2.49 -12.78 6.02
C ASN A 150 3.11 -13.03 7.40
N ILE A 151 4.28 -12.46 7.66
CA ILE A 151 5.01 -12.62 8.92
C ILE A 151 4.56 -11.63 10.00
N HIS A 152 3.90 -10.53 9.62
CA HIS A 152 3.33 -9.55 10.53
C HIS A 152 1.82 -9.47 10.38
N LEU A 153 1.11 -9.78 11.45
CA LEU A 153 -0.35 -9.68 11.50
C LEU A 153 -0.71 -8.28 12.01
N CYS A 154 -1.35 -7.46 11.18
CA CYS A 154 -1.76 -6.13 11.61
C CYS A 154 -3.24 -5.87 11.32
N SER A 155 -3.81 -4.98 12.10
CA SER A 155 -5.16 -4.46 11.88
C SER A 155 -5.12 -3.06 11.28
N ILE A 156 -6.26 -2.59 10.78
CA ILE A 156 -6.41 -1.19 10.35
C ILE A 156 -5.99 -0.23 11.47
N ARG A 157 -6.31 -0.56 12.72
CA ARG A 157 -6.00 0.26 13.89
C ARG A 157 -4.50 0.29 14.19
N ASP A 158 -3.83 -0.84 14.07
CA ASP A 158 -2.37 -0.92 14.28
C ASP A 158 -1.63 -0.12 13.21
N PHE A 159 -2.10 -0.17 11.96
CA PHE A 159 -1.51 0.61 10.87
C PHE A 159 -1.67 2.12 11.08
N VAL A 160 -2.85 2.58 11.50
CA VAL A 160 -3.05 4.00 11.84
C VAL A 160 -2.11 4.43 12.96
N SER A 161 -1.97 3.62 14.01
CA SER A 161 -1.02 3.90 15.10
C SER A 161 0.44 3.92 14.62
N LEU A 162 0.79 3.10 13.65
CA LEU A 162 2.13 3.13 13.03
C LEU A 162 2.34 4.43 12.23
N CYS A 163 1.31 4.89 11.49
CA CYS A 163 1.37 6.17 10.78
C CYS A 163 1.60 7.33 11.77
N ASP A 164 0.84 7.38 12.86
CA ASP A 164 0.99 8.39 13.91
C ASP A 164 2.40 8.37 14.52
N ALA A 165 2.94 7.18 14.80
CA ALA A 165 4.29 6.99 15.35
C ALA A 165 5.44 7.38 14.38
N LEU A 166 5.15 7.49 13.09
CA LEU A 166 6.08 7.93 12.05
C LEU A 166 5.87 9.40 11.64
N GLY A 167 4.88 10.10 12.21
CA GLY A 167 4.48 11.43 11.78
C GLY A 167 3.96 11.45 10.33
N ALA A 168 3.35 10.36 9.90
CA ALA A 168 2.74 10.25 8.58
C ALA A 168 1.29 10.69 8.64
N ARG A 169 0.91 11.65 7.79
CA ARG A 169 -0.47 12.10 7.68
C ARG A 169 -1.24 11.22 6.70
N ILE A 170 -2.37 10.68 7.14
CA ILE A 170 -3.31 9.95 6.30
C ILE A 170 -4.19 10.97 5.56
N GLU A 171 -3.98 11.14 4.26
CA GLU A 171 -4.80 12.03 3.42
C GLU A 171 -6.10 11.38 3.00
N ARG A 172 -6.03 10.10 2.69
CA ARG A 172 -7.20 9.30 2.31
C ARG A 172 -7.07 7.90 2.85
N GLY A 173 -8.12 7.41 3.50
CA GLY A 173 -8.22 6.02 3.94
C GLY A 173 -9.52 5.42 3.42
N LEU A 174 -9.44 4.25 2.82
CA LEU A 174 -10.56 3.45 2.36
C LEU A 174 -10.43 2.04 2.94
N PHE A 175 -11.56 1.39 3.19
CA PHE A 175 -11.59 -0.04 3.45
C PHE A 175 -12.59 -0.73 2.53
N LEU A 176 -12.30 -1.96 2.17
CA LEU A 176 -13.18 -2.85 1.41
C LEU A 176 -13.92 -3.75 2.40
N ASP A 177 -15.22 -3.78 2.30
CA ASP A 177 -16.02 -4.77 3.03
C ASP A 177 -15.98 -6.15 2.31
N GLN A 178 -16.61 -7.15 2.91
CA GLN A 178 -16.67 -8.53 2.38
C GLN A 178 -17.26 -8.66 0.98
N ASN A 179 -17.96 -7.64 0.48
CA ASN A 179 -18.51 -7.60 -0.87
C ASN A 179 -17.58 -6.85 -1.85
N GLY A 180 -16.40 -6.45 -1.41
CA GLY A 180 -15.50 -5.62 -2.19
C GLY A 180 -15.96 -4.17 -2.35
N THR A 181 -16.96 -3.71 -1.55
CA THR A 181 -17.48 -2.35 -1.63
C THR A 181 -16.55 -1.39 -0.87
N PRO A 182 -16.03 -0.36 -1.55
CA PRO A 182 -15.16 0.62 -0.89
C PRO A 182 -15.95 1.57 0.00
N ARG A 183 -15.45 1.79 1.22
CA ARG A 183 -15.99 2.74 2.20
C ARG A 183 -14.88 3.63 2.72
N ARG A 184 -15.19 4.90 2.99
CA ARG A 184 -14.21 5.83 3.57
C ARG A 184 -13.94 5.48 5.03
N LEU A 185 -12.68 5.56 5.40
CA LEU A 185 -12.26 5.59 6.81
C LEU A 185 -12.67 6.96 7.38
N GLY A 186 -13.89 7.04 7.91
CA GLY A 186 -14.41 8.25 8.57
C GLY A 186 -14.17 8.18 10.09
N HIS A 187 -14.98 8.91 10.85
CA HIS A 187 -14.93 8.95 12.34
C HIS A 187 -15.17 7.59 13.03
N GLY A 188 -15.34 6.50 12.25
CA GLY A 188 -15.62 5.15 12.74
C GLY A 188 -14.47 4.17 12.57
N LEU A 189 -13.24 4.51 13.00
CA LEU A 189 -12.07 3.59 12.92
C LEU A 189 -12.38 2.20 13.51
N THR A 190 -13.16 2.14 14.59
CA THR A 190 -13.59 0.88 15.22
C THR A 190 -14.46 0.05 14.28
N LEU A 191 -15.39 0.69 13.57
CA LEU A 191 -16.27 0.01 12.62
C LEU A 191 -15.49 -0.47 11.38
N ALA A 192 -14.61 0.38 10.86
CA ALA A 192 -13.73 0.00 9.76
C ALA A 192 -12.82 -1.18 10.14
N ASN A 193 -12.27 -1.17 11.37
CA ASN A 193 -11.44 -2.24 11.88
C ASN A 193 -12.22 -3.56 12.11
N LEU A 194 -13.55 -3.48 12.31
CA LEU A 194 -14.41 -4.65 12.51
C LEU A 194 -14.92 -5.21 11.19
N LEU A 195 -15.32 -4.36 10.25
CA LEU A 195 -16.03 -4.75 9.02
C LEU A 195 -15.15 -4.75 7.76
N GLY A 196 -14.00 -4.06 7.78
CA GLY A 196 -13.06 -4.04 6.66
C GLY A 196 -12.27 -5.33 6.57
N GLU A 197 -12.22 -5.95 5.39
CA GLU A 197 -11.33 -7.08 5.10
C GLU A 197 -9.96 -6.61 4.66
N GLN A 198 -9.92 -5.49 3.94
CA GLN A 198 -8.71 -4.85 3.44
C GLN A 198 -8.83 -3.34 3.60
N ALA A 199 -7.70 -2.67 3.67
CA ALA A 199 -7.66 -1.21 3.65
C ALA A 199 -6.60 -0.68 2.67
N VAL A 200 -6.86 0.52 2.15
CA VAL A 200 -5.96 1.26 1.27
C VAL A 200 -5.81 2.67 1.83
N PHE A 201 -4.57 3.10 1.98
CA PHE A 201 -4.21 4.39 2.54
C PHE A 201 -3.36 5.19 1.58
N LEU A 202 -3.70 6.46 1.39
CA LEU A 202 -2.85 7.47 0.80
C LEU A 202 -2.23 8.29 1.94
N LEU A 203 -0.91 8.32 1.99
CA LEU A 203 -0.11 8.92 3.04
C LEU A 203 0.78 10.02 2.45
N CYS A 204 1.04 11.04 3.23
CA CYS A 204 2.14 11.97 2.98
C CYS A 204 2.95 12.16 4.27
N ARG A 205 4.19 12.63 4.11
CA ARG A 205 4.99 13.07 5.25
C ARG A 205 4.38 14.35 5.79
N ASP A 206 4.24 14.45 7.10
CA ASP A 206 3.91 15.72 7.74
C ASP A 206 5.18 16.59 7.71
N ASP A 207 5.34 17.35 6.63
CA ASP A 207 6.34 18.40 6.55
C ASP A 207 5.84 19.49 7.50
N GLY A 208 6.12 19.34 8.81
CA GLY A 208 5.69 20.26 9.86
C GLY A 208 5.87 21.67 9.36
N GLY A 209 4.77 22.39 9.20
CA GLY A 209 4.75 23.74 8.65
C GLY A 209 5.77 24.59 9.38
N VAL A 210 6.86 24.90 8.71
CA VAL A 210 7.70 26.04 9.05
C VAL A 210 6.85 27.26 8.77
N GLY A 211 5.98 27.58 9.74
CA GLY A 211 5.32 28.87 9.79
C GLY A 211 6.40 29.93 9.86
N GLY A 212 6.63 30.60 8.74
CA GLY A 212 7.41 31.81 8.72
C GLY A 212 6.81 32.82 9.68
N SER A 213 7.43 32.95 10.83
CA SER A 213 7.29 34.12 11.66
C SER A 213 8.04 35.24 10.94
N ASP A 214 7.33 35.97 10.10
CA ASP A 214 7.70 37.35 9.72
C ASP A 214 7.67 38.17 11.02
N GLU A 215 8.80 38.22 11.69
CA GLU A 215 9.08 39.31 12.64
C GLU A 215 9.38 40.58 11.84
N GLY A 216 8.30 41.32 11.52
CA GLY A 216 8.38 42.72 11.15
C GLY A 216 8.95 43.52 12.32
N GLY A 217 10.26 43.74 12.33
CA GLY A 217 10.94 44.71 13.18
C GLY A 217 10.71 46.09 12.64
N THR A 218 9.79 46.83 13.24
CA THR A 218 9.76 48.29 13.20
C THR A 218 10.61 48.81 14.36
N GLY A 219 11.51 49.69 14.02
CA GLY A 219 12.32 50.46 14.97
C GLY A 219 13.22 51.39 14.23
#